data_5d11ddf3e017f2c655ff88ea2a82c23a
#
_entry.id   5d11ddf3e017f2c655ff88ea2a82c23a
#
_cell.length_a   1.000
_cell.length_b   1.000
_cell.length_c   1.000
_cell.angle_alpha   90.00
_cell.angle_beta   90.00
_cell.angle_gamma   90.00
#
_symmetry.space_group_name_H-M   'P 1'
#
loop_
_entity.id
_entity.type
_entity.pdbx_description
1 polymer ?
#
loop_
_entity_poly.entity_id
_entity_poly.type
_entity_poly.pdbx_seq_one_letter_code
_entity_poly.pdbx_strand_id
1 'polypeptide(L)'
;MHLQHLLLPLLLSLASASPLRRDAAPTFAFGGDAPFTVAAASLAASLTCPNGNPSGSSPPVLLVHGTSTTGAETWGQGYVPALAANGFAACYLTLPGRAMGDMQISAEYVAYGLHYISALAGGVPTAVISHSQGGPLTQWALQFWPSVRTVTSSFIALSPDFAGIKLGDSDLAAICIGDLCQASLWQQSAGSNFLSALHDHGFQAQVPTTSIWTQSDGVVSPPEDNASLPSATVVSVQDLCPLRLVQHVFMPIDAAAFAFALDALQHSGAASLSRVQSQIFSVCFRIAAKNMQINVATQIQSSLDDAIDGFILGSPRVSQEPALMAYA
;
A
#
# COMPACT_ATOMS: atom_id res chain seq x y z
N MET A 1 79.03 14.99 -7.06
CA MET A 1 77.67 15.59 -7.05
C MET A 1 76.69 14.54 -6.55
N HIS A 2 76.33 14.58 -5.27
CA HIS A 2 75.35 13.65 -4.65
C HIS A 2 73.99 14.34 -4.53
N LEU A 3 73.00 13.81 -5.23
CA LEU A 3 71.58 14.21 -5.09
C LEU A 3 70.95 13.37 -3.97
N GLN A 4 70.69 14.01 -2.83
CA GLN A 4 69.89 13.40 -1.76
C GLN A 4 68.46 13.61 -2.04
N HIS A 5 67.72 12.50 -2.25
CA HIS A 5 66.25 12.48 -2.31
C HIS A 5 65.66 12.55 -0.90
N LEU A 6 65.03 13.68 -0.57
CA LEU A 6 64.18 13.79 0.63
C LEU A 6 62.83 13.08 0.35
N LEU A 7 62.58 11.97 1.02
CA LEU A 7 61.29 11.34 1.14
C LEU A 7 60.53 11.96 2.30
N LEU A 8 59.49 12.72 1.99
CA LEU A 8 58.51 13.23 2.97
C LEU A 8 57.45 12.15 3.23
N PRO A 9 57.20 11.71 4.47
CA PRO A 9 56.12 10.77 4.74
C PRO A 9 54.77 11.50 4.72
N LEU A 10 53.88 11.07 3.81
CA LEU A 10 52.48 11.50 3.75
C LEU A 10 51.71 10.81 4.90
N LEU A 11 51.43 11.54 5.96
CA LEU A 11 50.53 11.09 7.02
C LEU A 11 49.09 11.15 6.53
N LEU A 12 48.53 9.99 6.10
CA LEU A 12 47.11 9.84 5.91
C LEU A 12 46.44 9.84 7.29
N SER A 13 45.75 10.91 7.65
CA SER A 13 44.81 10.93 8.76
C SER A 13 43.58 10.14 8.39
N LEU A 14 43.43 8.93 8.94
CA LEU A 14 42.20 8.18 8.94
C LEU A 14 41.17 8.93 9.79
N ALA A 15 40.31 9.69 9.15
CA ALA A 15 39.11 10.22 9.78
C ALA A 15 38.21 9.04 10.12
N SER A 16 38.16 8.68 11.40
CA SER A 16 37.18 7.72 11.92
C SER A 16 35.77 8.33 11.74
N ALA A 17 35.03 7.88 10.74
CA ALA A 17 33.63 8.18 10.65
C ALA A 17 32.93 7.55 11.86
N SER A 18 32.51 8.38 12.81
CA SER A 18 31.63 7.96 13.90
C SER A 18 30.38 7.39 13.29
N PRO A 19 29.90 6.19 13.70
CA PRO A 19 28.64 5.69 13.22
C PRO A 19 27.55 6.70 13.59
N LEU A 20 26.83 7.20 12.58
CA LEU A 20 25.63 8.00 12.78
C LEU A 20 24.74 7.22 13.76
N ARG A 21 24.46 7.80 14.93
CA ARG A 21 23.43 7.28 15.83
C ARG A 21 22.16 7.23 14.98
N ARG A 22 21.70 6.04 14.65
CA ARG A 22 20.32 5.85 14.21
C ARG A 22 19.49 6.13 15.45
N ASP A 23 18.79 7.25 15.46
CA ASP A 23 17.84 7.53 16.52
C ASP A 23 16.88 6.33 16.60
N ALA A 24 16.55 5.92 17.83
CA ALA A 24 15.63 4.81 18.03
C ALA A 24 14.31 5.12 17.34
N ALA A 25 13.72 4.13 16.65
CA ALA A 25 12.44 4.28 16.01
C ALA A 25 11.40 4.77 17.04
N PRO A 26 10.58 5.80 16.75
CA PRO A 26 9.61 6.32 17.69
C PRO A 26 8.57 5.24 18.02
N THR A 27 8.07 5.25 19.24
CA THR A 27 6.93 4.44 19.66
C THR A 27 5.69 5.30 19.71
N PHE A 28 4.59 4.75 19.20
CA PHE A 28 3.28 5.40 19.26
C PHE A 28 2.37 4.57 20.19
N ALA A 29 1.72 5.23 21.14
CA ALA A 29 0.76 4.63 22.04
C ALA A 29 -0.27 5.68 22.46
N PHE A 30 -1.49 5.51 22.02
CA PHE A 30 -2.59 6.43 22.29
C PHE A 30 -3.74 5.69 22.96
N GLY A 31 -4.47 6.37 23.84
CA GLY A 31 -5.63 5.79 24.47
C GLY A 31 -6.72 5.45 23.45
N GLY A 32 -7.25 4.24 23.50
CA GLY A 32 -8.26 3.74 22.57
C GLY A 32 -7.72 3.01 21.35
N ASP A 33 -6.42 3.06 21.11
CA ASP A 33 -5.77 2.27 20.05
C ASP A 33 -5.53 0.82 20.49
N ALA A 34 -5.57 -0.08 19.52
CA ALA A 34 -5.03 -1.43 19.70
C ALA A 34 -3.53 -1.38 20.02
N PRO A 35 -3.00 -2.35 20.77
CA PRO A 35 -1.56 -2.40 21.03
C PRO A 35 -0.78 -2.80 19.80
N PHE A 36 0.40 -2.22 19.61
CA PHE A 36 1.38 -2.73 18.66
C PHE A 36 2.09 -3.95 19.28
N THR A 37 2.05 -5.08 18.58
CA THR A 37 2.77 -6.30 18.98
C THR A 37 4.13 -6.42 18.29
N VAL A 38 4.28 -5.75 17.15
CA VAL A 38 5.53 -5.69 16.39
C VAL A 38 6.43 -4.58 16.95
N ALA A 39 7.72 -4.87 17.10
CA ALA A 39 8.69 -3.89 17.57
C ALA A 39 8.76 -2.66 16.65
N ALA A 40 8.78 -1.45 17.22
CA ALA A 40 8.82 -0.19 16.49
C ALA A 40 9.95 -0.13 15.44
N ALA A 41 11.11 -0.71 15.74
CA ALA A 41 12.22 -0.78 14.81
C ALA A 41 11.89 -1.60 13.54
N SER A 42 11.15 -2.68 13.68
CA SER A 42 10.68 -3.51 12.54
C SER A 42 9.60 -2.77 11.74
N LEU A 43 8.67 -2.12 12.43
CA LEU A 43 7.64 -1.29 11.80
C LEU A 43 8.27 -0.15 10.97
N ALA A 44 9.23 0.57 11.55
CA ALA A 44 9.94 1.64 10.85
C ALA A 44 10.79 1.14 9.67
N ALA A 45 11.44 -0.02 9.82
CA ALA A 45 12.28 -0.61 8.77
C ALA A 45 11.51 -1.05 7.52
N SER A 46 10.18 -1.23 7.62
CA SER A 46 9.33 -1.57 6.48
C SER A 46 9.05 -0.40 5.54
N LEU A 47 9.32 0.83 5.98
CA LEU A 47 9.05 2.05 5.24
C LEU A 47 10.22 2.43 4.34
N THR A 48 9.92 2.78 3.10
CA THR A 48 10.88 3.32 2.14
C THR A 48 10.32 4.57 1.51
N CYS A 49 11.10 5.66 1.54
CA CYS A 49 10.77 6.93 0.89
C CYS A 49 11.80 7.18 -0.22
N PRO A 50 11.56 6.74 -1.47
CA PRO A 50 12.58 6.74 -2.54
C PRO A 50 13.09 8.14 -2.91
N ASN A 51 12.25 9.16 -2.73
CA ASN A 51 12.57 10.56 -3.04
C ASN A 51 13.03 11.37 -1.81
N GLY A 52 13.43 10.67 -0.73
CA GLY A 52 13.76 11.27 0.56
C GLY A 52 12.56 11.35 1.50
N ASN A 53 12.86 11.61 2.77
CA ASN A 53 11.81 11.73 3.79
C ASN A 53 10.88 12.91 3.51
N PRO A 54 9.58 12.77 3.74
CA PRO A 54 8.65 13.89 3.67
C PRO A 54 9.08 15.06 4.59
N SER A 55 8.92 16.28 4.12
CA SER A 55 9.45 17.48 4.80
C SER A 55 8.39 18.57 5.03
N GLY A 56 7.12 18.25 4.97
CA GLY A 56 6.04 19.23 5.14
C GLY A 56 5.84 20.21 3.97
N SER A 57 6.82 20.34 3.07
CA SER A 57 6.69 21.16 1.85
C SER A 57 5.92 20.45 0.73
N SER A 58 5.81 19.13 0.80
CA SER A 58 5.04 18.30 -0.13
C SER A 58 4.13 17.38 0.67
N PRO A 59 2.81 17.33 0.36
CA PRO A 59 1.89 16.48 1.08
C PRO A 59 2.35 15.02 1.06
N PRO A 60 2.44 14.36 2.22
CA PRO A 60 2.92 12.98 2.31
C PRO A 60 1.85 11.98 1.85
N VAL A 61 2.30 10.92 1.17
CA VAL A 61 1.44 9.79 0.74
C VAL A 61 2.08 8.49 1.16
N LEU A 62 1.35 7.67 1.90
CA LEU A 62 1.69 6.27 2.20
C LEU A 62 1.08 5.35 1.14
N LEU A 63 1.90 4.46 0.58
CA LEU A 63 1.48 3.47 -0.42
C LEU A 63 1.53 2.07 0.20
N VAL A 64 0.39 1.37 0.18
CA VAL A 64 0.19 0.04 0.80
C VAL A 64 -0.10 -0.98 -0.28
N HIS A 65 0.81 -1.94 -0.49
CA HIS A 65 0.67 -2.98 -1.51
C HIS A 65 -0.28 -4.10 -1.08
N GLY A 66 -0.65 -4.94 -2.03
CA GLY A 66 -1.51 -6.10 -1.82
C GLY A 66 -0.75 -7.42 -1.61
N THR A 67 -1.49 -8.51 -1.70
CA THR A 67 -1.05 -9.91 -1.55
C THR A 67 0.08 -10.24 -2.54
N SER A 68 1.04 -11.04 -2.11
CA SER A 68 2.15 -11.65 -2.87
C SER A 68 3.16 -10.68 -3.48
N THR A 69 3.03 -9.37 -3.28
CA THR A 69 3.93 -8.34 -3.81
C THR A 69 4.75 -7.65 -2.72
N THR A 70 5.58 -6.71 -3.12
CA THR A 70 6.29 -5.77 -2.23
C THR A 70 5.95 -4.34 -2.59
N GLY A 71 6.27 -3.39 -1.70
CA GLY A 71 6.07 -1.97 -1.98
C GLY A 71 6.84 -1.48 -3.20
N ALA A 72 8.06 -1.98 -3.40
CA ALA A 72 8.89 -1.59 -4.54
C ALA A 72 8.31 -2.10 -5.87
N GLU A 73 7.84 -3.34 -5.92
CA GLU A 73 7.24 -3.97 -7.09
C GLU A 73 5.93 -3.27 -7.49
N THR A 74 5.06 -3.00 -6.53
CA THR A 74 3.76 -2.39 -6.79
C THR A 74 3.88 -0.91 -7.17
N TRP A 75 4.72 -0.15 -6.46
CA TRP A 75 4.67 1.32 -6.48
C TRP A 75 5.90 2.00 -7.07
N GLY A 76 7.07 1.31 -7.03
CA GLY A 76 8.37 1.95 -7.25
C GLY A 76 8.51 2.64 -8.62
N GLN A 77 8.01 2.04 -9.68
CA GLN A 77 8.06 2.61 -11.03
C GLN A 77 6.75 3.28 -11.48
N GLY A 78 5.67 3.05 -10.74
CA GLY A 78 4.34 3.59 -11.02
C GLY A 78 4.05 4.87 -10.25
N TYR A 79 3.40 4.71 -9.12
CA TYR A 79 2.91 5.84 -8.31
C TYR A 79 4.01 6.71 -7.72
N VAL A 80 5.16 6.15 -7.33
CA VAL A 80 6.25 6.95 -6.73
C VAL A 80 6.70 8.09 -7.66
N PRO A 81 7.16 7.85 -8.91
CA PRO A 81 7.57 8.93 -9.80
C PRO A 81 6.40 9.80 -10.27
N ALA A 82 5.20 9.22 -10.44
CA ALA A 82 4.03 9.98 -10.88
C ALA A 82 3.54 10.95 -9.79
N LEU A 83 3.52 10.54 -8.52
CA LEU A 83 3.17 11.39 -7.39
C LEU A 83 4.21 12.50 -7.18
N ALA A 84 5.50 12.17 -7.25
CA ALA A 84 6.58 13.16 -7.16
C ALA A 84 6.45 14.25 -8.22
N ALA A 85 6.12 13.87 -9.45
CA ALA A 85 5.92 14.81 -10.57
C ALA A 85 4.66 15.70 -10.36
N ASN A 86 3.76 15.33 -9.45
CA ASN A 86 2.58 16.10 -9.06
C ASN A 86 2.74 16.78 -7.68
N GLY A 87 3.95 16.82 -7.12
CA GLY A 87 4.27 17.57 -5.91
C GLY A 87 4.02 16.85 -4.60
N PHE A 88 3.74 15.54 -4.62
CA PHE A 88 3.55 14.71 -3.44
C PHE A 88 4.82 13.98 -3.02
N ALA A 89 5.00 13.78 -1.71
CA ALA A 89 6.10 12.98 -1.15
C ALA A 89 5.60 11.54 -0.87
N ALA A 90 5.92 10.60 -1.75
CA ALA A 90 5.47 9.23 -1.64
C ALA A 90 6.47 8.34 -0.89
N CYS A 91 5.97 7.61 0.11
CA CYS A 91 6.66 6.50 0.77
C CYS A 91 5.82 5.23 0.61
N TYR A 92 6.45 4.08 0.52
CA TYR A 92 5.73 2.81 0.50
C TYR A 92 6.13 1.89 1.66
N LEU A 93 5.19 1.05 2.07
CA LEU A 93 5.44 -0.08 2.95
C LEU A 93 5.94 -1.28 2.14
N THR A 94 6.82 -2.07 2.74
CA THR A 94 7.09 -3.45 2.33
C THR A 94 6.67 -4.35 3.48
N LEU A 95 5.47 -4.92 3.38
CA LEU A 95 4.89 -5.79 4.39
C LEU A 95 5.65 -7.13 4.47
N PRO A 96 5.85 -7.69 5.67
CA PRO A 96 6.58 -8.94 5.84
C PRO A 96 5.96 -10.08 5.05
N GLY A 97 6.82 -10.99 4.55
CA GLY A 97 6.37 -12.17 3.83
C GLY A 97 5.48 -11.84 2.64
N ARG A 98 5.72 -10.70 1.95
CA ARG A 98 4.94 -10.26 0.78
C ARG A 98 3.44 -10.12 1.07
N ALA A 99 3.09 -9.65 2.26
CA ALA A 99 1.72 -9.53 2.78
C ALA A 99 0.94 -10.86 2.84
N MET A 100 1.64 -12.01 2.90
CA MET A 100 1.00 -13.33 2.96
C MET A 100 0.78 -13.82 4.39
N GLY A 101 1.26 -13.07 5.41
CA GLY A 101 1.07 -13.36 6.84
C GLY A 101 -0.29 -12.94 7.39
N ASP A 102 -0.41 -12.95 8.72
CA ASP A 102 -1.60 -12.47 9.42
C ASP A 102 -1.88 -11.00 9.10
N MET A 103 -3.08 -10.72 8.61
CA MET A 103 -3.52 -9.38 8.22
C MET A 103 -3.63 -8.44 9.42
N GLN A 104 -3.94 -8.93 10.61
CA GLN A 104 -3.98 -8.10 11.83
C GLN A 104 -2.59 -7.56 12.17
N ILE A 105 -1.54 -8.39 12.01
CA ILE A 105 -0.15 -7.97 12.15
C ILE A 105 0.23 -6.99 11.02
N SER A 106 -0.19 -7.27 9.79
CA SER A 106 0.08 -6.39 8.65
C SER A 106 -0.55 -5.00 8.80
N ALA A 107 -1.72 -4.91 9.45
CA ALA A 107 -2.38 -3.63 9.74
C ALA A 107 -1.61 -2.77 10.76
N GLU A 108 -0.81 -3.37 11.67
CA GLU A 108 0.07 -2.61 12.56
C GLU A 108 1.09 -1.77 11.77
N TYR A 109 1.63 -2.32 10.68
CA TYR A 109 2.56 -1.60 9.80
C TYR A 109 1.91 -0.39 9.14
N VAL A 110 0.63 -0.50 8.77
CA VAL A 110 -0.13 0.61 8.19
C VAL A 110 -0.38 1.69 9.24
N ALA A 111 -0.87 1.31 10.42
CA ALA A 111 -1.14 2.23 11.52
C ALA A 111 0.13 2.99 11.94
N TYR A 112 1.23 2.25 12.14
CA TYR A 112 2.52 2.84 12.46
C TYR A 112 3.02 3.77 11.34
N GLY A 113 2.93 3.33 10.08
CA GLY A 113 3.39 4.07 8.92
C GLY A 113 2.72 5.42 8.78
N LEU A 114 1.41 5.51 9.02
CA LEU A 114 0.65 6.75 8.99
C LEU A 114 1.15 7.75 10.05
N HIS A 115 1.34 7.31 11.28
CA HIS A 115 1.92 8.16 12.34
C HIS A 115 3.34 8.59 12.02
N TYR A 116 4.17 7.64 11.58
CA TYR A 116 5.59 7.88 11.35
C TYR A 116 5.83 8.88 10.21
N ILE A 117 5.11 8.71 9.08
CA ILE A 117 5.23 9.59 7.91
C ILE A 117 4.69 11.00 8.24
N SER A 118 3.57 11.11 8.94
CA SER A 118 3.06 12.39 9.41
C SER A 118 4.06 13.10 10.32
N ALA A 119 4.69 12.37 11.26
CA ALA A 119 5.71 12.92 12.13
C ALA A 119 6.96 13.41 11.35
N LEU A 120 7.43 12.64 10.35
CA LEU A 120 8.51 13.06 9.46
C LEU A 120 8.16 14.34 8.68
N ALA A 121 6.89 14.48 8.30
CA ALA A 121 6.38 15.65 7.60
C ALA A 121 6.05 16.85 8.53
N GLY A 122 6.48 16.81 9.81
CA GLY A 122 6.23 17.88 10.77
C GLY A 122 4.78 17.97 11.25
N GLY A 123 4.05 16.86 11.24
CA GLY A 123 2.64 16.77 11.66
C GLY A 123 1.65 16.99 10.52
N VAL A 124 2.10 17.10 9.27
CA VAL A 124 1.19 17.16 8.11
C VAL A 124 0.47 15.82 7.95
N PRO A 125 -0.88 15.78 7.89
CA PRO A 125 -1.60 14.55 7.70
C PRO A 125 -1.24 13.83 6.40
N THR A 126 -1.11 12.52 6.46
CA THR A 126 -0.67 11.64 5.38
C THR A 126 -1.89 11.11 4.61
N ALA A 127 -1.91 11.24 3.28
CA ALA A 127 -2.85 10.48 2.47
C ALA A 127 -2.37 9.02 2.37
N VAL A 128 -3.31 8.06 2.26
CA VAL A 128 -2.95 6.67 2.01
C VAL A 128 -3.57 6.19 0.70
N ILE A 129 -2.76 5.51 -0.12
CA ILE A 129 -3.22 4.81 -1.32
C ILE A 129 -2.89 3.34 -1.14
N SER A 130 -3.88 2.49 -1.29
CA SER A 130 -3.73 1.05 -1.16
C SER A 130 -4.13 0.31 -2.44
N HIS A 131 -3.68 -0.93 -2.58
CA HIS A 131 -4.11 -1.84 -3.63
C HIS A 131 -4.53 -3.17 -3.03
N SER A 132 -5.65 -3.74 -3.52
CA SER A 132 -6.10 -5.09 -3.15
C SER A 132 -6.23 -5.24 -1.63
N GLN A 133 -5.65 -6.29 -1.02
CA GLN A 133 -5.53 -6.53 0.42
C GLN A 133 -5.12 -5.27 1.23
N GLY A 134 -4.33 -4.38 0.64
CA GLY A 134 -3.98 -3.11 1.27
C GLY A 134 -5.20 -2.26 1.67
N GLY A 135 -6.35 -2.46 0.99
CA GLY A 135 -7.64 -1.85 1.30
C GLY A 135 -8.15 -2.23 2.70
N PRO A 136 -8.51 -3.49 2.93
CA PRO A 136 -8.94 -3.94 4.26
C PRO A 136 -7.88 -3.78 5.35
N LEU A 137 -6.57 -3.87 5.03
CA LEU A 137 -5.51 -3.54 6.00
C LEU A 137 -5.57 -2.08 6.47
N THR A 138 -5.76 -1.15 5.52
CA THR A 138 -5.89 0.28 5.83
C THR A 138 -7.17 0.55 6.61
N GLN A 139 -8.28 -0.04 6.20
CA GLN A 139 -9.55 0.10 6.92
C GLN A 139 -9.46 -0.47 8.35
N TRP A 140 -8.78 -1.62 8.54
CA TRP A 140 -8.50 -2.19 9.85
C TRP A 140 -7.65 -1.24 10.71
N ALA A 141 -6.60 -0.68 10.16
CA ALA A 141 -5.76 0.30 10.85
C ALA A 141 -6.57 1.53 11.29
N LEU A 142 -7.41 2.09 10.41
CA LEU A 142 -8.27 3.23 10.72
C LEU A 142 -9.33 2.88 11.79
N GLN A 143 -9.73 1.63 11.88
CA GLN A 143 -10.78 1.18 12.79
C GLN A 143 -10.26 0.86 14.19
N PHE A 144 -9.18 0.12 14.29
CA PHE A 144 -8.63 -0.39 15.55
C PHE A 144 -7.50 0.49 16.13
N TRP A 145 -6.95 1.41 15.36
CA TRP A 145 -6.07 2.50 15.82
C TRP A 145 -6.72 3.87 15.53
N PRO A 146 -7.79 4.25 16.26
CA PRO A 146 -8.53 5.48 15.96
C PRO A 146 -7.68 6.74 15.97
N SER A 147 -6.54 6.76 16.65
CA SER A 147 -5.62 7.91 16.64
C SER A 147 -5.06 8.21 15.25
N VAL A 148 -4.90 7.19 14.37
CA VAL A 148 -4.37 7.41 13.01
C VAL A 148 -5.32 8.24 12.15
N ARG A 149 -6.60 8.31 12.47
CA ARG A 149 -7.58 9.15 11.77
C ARG A 149 -7.19 10.63 11.83
N THR A 150 -6.56 11.07 12.91
CA THR A 150 -6.13 12.47 13.10
C THR A 150 -4.91 12.85 12.27
N VAL A 151 -4.14 11.86 11.85
CA VAL A 151 -2.94 12.01 11.01
C VAL A 151 -3.13 11.49 9.59
N THR A 152 -4.36 11.13 9.21
CA THR A 152 -4.71 10.67 7.86
C THR A 152 -5.58 11.72 7.18
N SER A 153 -5.11 12.27 6.06
CA SER A 153 -5.87 13.27 5.30
C SER A 153 -6.94 12.67 4.41
N SER A 154 -6.65 11.50 3.82
CA SER A 154 -7.57 10.78 2.93
C SER A 154 -7.11 9.35 2.69
N PHE A 155 -8.06 8.50 2.27
CA PHE A 155 -7.81 7.12 1.88
C PHE A 155 -8.28 6.86 0.45
N ILE A 156 -7.41 6.34 -0.40
CA ILE A 156 -7.72 5.93 -1.77
C ILE A 156 -7.43 4.43 -1.91
N ALA A 157 -8.46 3.63 -2.19
CA ALA A 157 -8.35 2.19 -2.36
C ALA A 157 -8.48 1.81 -3.84
N LEU A 158 -7.48 1.10 -4.38
CA LEU A 158 -7.48 0.57 -5.73
C LEU A 158 -7.85 -0.91 -5.71
N SER A 159 -8.97 -1.28 -6.32
CA SER A 159 -9.50 -2.66 -6.34
C SER A 159 -9.40 -3.35 -4.97
N PRO A 160 -9.94 -2.76 -3.90
CA PRO A 160 -9.91 -3.38 -2.57
C PRO A 160 -10.77 -4.64 -2.54
N ASP A 161 -10.51 -5.51 -1.56
CA ASP A 161 -11.28 -6.73 -1.29
C ASP A 161 -12.08 -6.62 0.02
N PHE A 162 -12.83 -5.53 0.19
CA PHE A 162 -13.58 -5.24 1.41
C PHE A 162 -14.66 -6.29 1.78
N ALA A 163 -15.29 -6.92 0.79
CA ALA A 163 -16.28 -7.97 1.01
C ALA A 163 -15.68 -9.39 0.99
N GLY A 164 -14.39 -9.48 0.68
CA GLY A 164 -13.65 -10.72 0.55
C GLY A 164 -13.81 -11.39 -0.82
N ILE A 165 -12.87 -12.28 -1.10
CA ILE A 165 -12.79 -13.02 -2.35
C ILE A 165 -13.61 -14.30 -2.20
N LYS A 166 -14.54 -14.54 -3.11
CA LYS A 166 -15.30 -15.81 -3.19
C LYS A 166 -14.41 -16.85 -3.88
N LEU A 167 -13.54 -17.48 -3.12
CA LEU A 167 -12.74 -18.59 -3.62
C LEU A 167 -13.62 -19.84 -3.67
N GLY A 168 -13.75 -20.44 -4.84
CA GLY A 168 -14.29 -21.78 -4.95
C GLY A 168 -13.29 -22.84 -4.45
N ASP A 169 -13.76 -24.04 -4.09
CA ASP A 169 -12.88 -25.13 -3.62
C ASP A 169 -11.72 -25.43 -4.59
N SER A 170 -11.95 -25.26 -5.90
CA SER A 170 -10.93 -25.42 -6.94
C SER A 170 -9.85 -24.35 -6.91
N ASP A 171 -10.17 -23.11 -6.51
CA ASP A 171 -9.24 -21.99 -6.48
C ASP A 171 -8.34 -22.10 -5.25
N LEU A 172 -8.91 -22.48 -4.09
CA LEU A 172 -8.14 -22.81 -2.89
C LEU A 172 -7.19 -23.98 -3.14
N ALA A 173 -7.65 -25.03 -3.82
CA ALA A 173 -6.82 -26.17 -4.16
C ALA A 173 -5.64 -25.81 -5.09
N ALA A 174 -5.78 -24.75 -5.90
CA ALA A 174 -4.71 -24.30 -6.81
C ALA A 174 -3.62 -23.48 -6.11
N ILE A 175 -3.94 -22.76 -5.03
CA ILE A 175 -3.01 -21.86 -4.32
C ILE A 175 -2.55 -22.40 -2.97
N CYS A 176 -3.29 -23.36 -2.39
CA CYS A 176 -2.96 -24.02 -1.14
C CYS A 176 -2.27 -25.38 -1.39
N ILE A 177 -1.54 -25.88 -0.42
CA ILE A 177 -0.97 -27.24 -0.44
C ILE A 177 -1.79 -28.10 0.51
N GLY A 178 -2.73 -28.87 -0.02
CA GLY A 178 -3.74 -29.53 0.82
C GLY A 178 -4.53 -28.48 1.61
N ASP A 179 -4.68 -28.70 2.90
CA ASP A 179 -5.39 -27.77 3.81
C ASP A 179 -4.49 -26.62 4.32
N LEU A 180 -3.28 -26.44 3.76
CA LEU A 180 -2.32 -25.44 4.19
C LEU A 180 -2.28 -24.25 3.23
N CYS A 181 -2.78 -23.08 3.68
CA CYS A 181 -2.69 -21.81 2.97
C CYS A 181 -1.91 -20.77 3.78
N GLN A 182 -1.48 -19.71 3.12
CA GLN A 182 -0.98 -18.53 3.84
C GLN A 182 -2.12 -17.87 4.64
N ALA A 183 -1.76 -17.28 5.78
CA ALA A 183 -2.74 -16.72 6.72
C ALA A 183 -3.65 -15.67 6.07
N SER A 184 -3.08 -14.78 5.25
CA SER A 184 -3.85 -13.73 4.58
C SER A 184 -4.88 -14.25 3.58
N LEU A 185 -4.67 -15.43 2.98
CA LEU A 185 -5.64 -16.02 2.06
C LEU A 185 -6.90 -16.49 2.78
N TRP A 186 -6.74 -17.07 3.98
CA TRP A 186 -7.87 -17.37 4.85
C TRP A 186 -8.64 -16.11 5.23
N GLN A 187 -7.92 -15.05 5.62
CA GLN A 187 -8.50 -13.79 6.11
C GLN A 187 -9.14 -12.95 5.00
N GLN A 188 -8.69 -13.08 3.74
CA GLN A 188 -9.31 -12.43 2.58
C GLN A 188 -10.51 -13.21 2.03
N SER A 189 -10.74 -14.44 2.46
CA SER A 189 -11.88 -15.22 2.00
C SER A 189 -13.19 -14.62 2.50
N ALA A 190 -14.20 -14.56 1.64
CA ALA A 190 -15.52 -14.06 2.00
C ALA A 190 -16.10 -14.88 3.17
N GLY A 191 -16.52 -14.19 4.22
CA GLY A 191 -17.03 -14.81 5.45
C GLY A 191 -15.96 -15.21 6.47
N SER A 192 -14.70 -14.79 6.26
CA SER A 192 -13.65 -14.95 7.27
C SER A 192 -13.96 -14.22 8.57
N ASN A 193 -13.35 -14.66 9.67
CA ASN A 193 -13.50 -13.95 10.95
C ASN A 193 -12.89 -12.55 10.89
N PHE A 194 -11.78 -12.37 10.15
CA PHE A 194 -11.17 -11.06 9.94
C PHE A 194 -12.14 -10.08 9.29
N LEU A 195 -12.76 -10.44 8.16
CA LEU A 195 -13.73 -9.57 7.49
C LEU A 195 -15.00 -9.37 8.31
N SER A 196 -15.45 -10.41 9.03
CA SER A 196 -16.59 -10.29 9.95
C SER A 196 -16.31 -9.26 11.03
N ALA A 197 -15.15 -9.33 11.70
CA ALA A 197 -14.75 -8.35 12.71
C ALA A 197 -14.62 -6.94 12.12
N LEU A 198 -14.05 -6.81 10.90
CA LEU A 198 -13.99 -5.53 10.19
C LEU A 198 -15.38 -4.93 9.97
N HIS A 199 -16.37 -5.75 9.60
CA HIS A 199 -17.74 -5.31 9.32
C HIS A 199 -18.53 -5.01 10.61
N ASP A 200 -18.34 -5.80 11.66
CA ASP A 200 -19.10 -5.68 12.90
C ASP A 200 -18.72 -4.43 13.73
N HIS A 201 -17.53 -3.86 13.52
CA HIS A 201 -17.03 -2.69 14.25
C HIS A 201 -17.28 -1.36 13.54
N GLY A 202 -18.39 -1.22 12.82
CA GLY A 202 -18.78 0.04 12.17
C GLY A 202 -18.07 0.26 10.85
N PHE A 203 -18.19 -0.69 9.95
CA PHE A 203 -17.63 -0.67 8.60
C PHE A 203 -18.16 0.49 7.78
N GLN A 204 -17.37 1.54 7.70
CA GLN A 204 -17.61 2.73 6.88
C GLN A 204 -16.30 3.51 6.69
N ALA A 205 -16.29 4.46 5.77
CA ALA A 205 -15.17 5.37 5.62
C ALA A 205 -14.92 6.15 6.92
N GLN A 206 -13.75 5.96 7.54
CA GLN A 206 -13.36 6.60 8.79
C GLN A 206 -12.66 7.96 8.57
N VAL A 207 -12.22 8.20 7.34
CA VAL A 207 -11.64 9.43 6.81
C VAL A 207 -12.21 9.66 5.41
N PRO A 208 -12.06 10.85 4.79
CA PRO A 208 -12.47 11.04 3.40
C PRO A 208 -11.86 9.96 2.50
N THR A 209 -12.71 9.17 1.84
CA THR A 209 -12.27 7.96 1.12
C THR A 209 -12.82 7.92 -0.31
N THR A 210 -11.97 7.50 -1.24
CA THR A 210 -12.36 7.09 -2.61
C THR A 210 -11.95 5.65 -2.86
N SER A 211 -12.90 4.81 -3.23
CA SER A 211 -12.69 3.44 -3.70
C SER A 211 -12.77 3.41 -5.23
N ILE A 212 -11.70 2.94 -5.87
CA ILE A 212 -11.55 2.90 -7.33
C ILE A 212 -11.44 1.45 -7.76
N TRP A 213 -12.34 1.00 -8.62
CA TRP A 213 -12.40 -0.40 -9.04
C TRP A 213 -12.47 -0.55 -10.57
N THR A 214 -12.38 -1.78 -11.05
CA THR A 214 -12.52 -2.10 -12.47
C THR A 214 -13.51 -3.24 -12.68
N GLN A 215 -14.39 -3.09 -13.68
CA GLN A 215 -15.36 -4.11 -14.07
C GLN A 215 -14.71 -5.38 -14.61
N SER A 216 -13.46 -5.30 -15.05
CA SER A 216 -12.69 -6.43 -15.58
C SER A 216 -11.71 -7.03 -14.56
N ASP A 217 -11.97 -6.86 -13.26
CA ASP A 217 -11.18 -7.49 -12.21
C ASP A 217 -11.38 -9.00 -12.22
N GLY A 218 -10.32 -9.74 -12.50
CA GLY A 218 -10.35 -11.20 -12.56
C GLY A 218 -9.90 -11.88 -11.26
N VAL A 219 -9.55 -11.12 -10.23
CA VAL A 219 -9.06 -11.62 -8.94
C VAL A 219 -10.07 -11.36 -7.84
N VAL A 220 -10.47 -10.10 -7.67
CA VAL A 220 -11.44 -9.69 -6.65
C VAL A 220 -12.85 -9.73 -7.26
N SER A 221 -13.65 -10.70 -6.86
CA SER A 221 -14.97 -10.93 -7.43
C SER A 221 -16.05 -11.17 -6.36
N PRO A 222 -17.22 -10.51 -6.43
CA PRO A 222 -17.61 -9.46 -7.40
C PRO A 222 -16.85 -8.15 -7.13
N PRO A 223 -16.33 -7.47 -8.17
CA PRO A 223 -15.49 -6.28 -7.96
C PRO A 223 -16.26 -5.07 -7.40
N GLU A 224 -17.52 -4.86 -7.79
CA GLU A 224 -18.34 -3.76 -7.30
C GLU A 224 -18.68 -3.92 -5.81
N ASP A 225 -19.06 -5.14 -5.38
CA ASP A 225 -19.34 -5.44 -3.97
C ASP A 225 -18.09 -5.19 -3.11
N ASN A 226 -16.95 -5.64 -3.61
CA ASN A 226 -15.67 -5.47 -2.92
C ASN A 226 -15.18 -4.02 -2.86
N ALA A 227 -15.54 -3.20 -3.83
CA ALA A 227 -15.23 -1.77 -3.81
C ALA A 227 -16.16 -0.97 -2.89
N SER A 228 -17.28 -1.54 -2.47
CA SER A 228 -18.29 -0.86 -1.67
C SER A 228 -17.81 -0.61 -0.25
N LEU A 229 -17.74 0.66 0.14
CA LEU A 229 -17.48 1.10 1.51
C LEU A 229 -18.45 2.24 1.82
N PRO A 230 -19.35 2.07 2.80
CA PRO A 230 -20.30 3.12 3.17
C PRO A 230 -19.62 4.46 3.44
N SER A 231 -20.21 5.55 3.02
CA SER A 231 -19.70 6.92 3.12
C SER A 231 -18.43 7.22 2.29
N ALA A 232 -17.94 6.29 1.48
CA ALA A 232 -16.87 6.56 0.52
C ALA A 232 -17.44 7.01 -0.83
N THR A 233 -16.62 7.73 -1.61
CA THR A 233 -16.84 7.89 -3.04
C THR A 233 -16.42 6.61 -3.74
N VAL A 234 -17.30 5.99 -4.51
CA VAL A 234 -17.01 4.75 -5.26
C VAL A 234 -17.08 5.05 -6.75
N VAL A 235 -16.00 4.77 -7.48
CA VAL A 235 -15.91 5.01 -8.93
C VAL A 235 -15.25 3.82 -9.63
N SER A 236 -15.70 3.50 -10.83
CA SER A 236 -15.00 2.54 -11.69
C SER A 236 -14.11 3.24 -12.71
N VAL A 237 -13.05 2.59 -13.15
CA VAL A 237 -12.24 3.12 -14.27
C VAL A 237 -13.07 3.24 -15.55
N GLN A 238 -14.14 2.44 -15.68
CA GLN A 238 -15.04 2.46 -16.82
C GLN A 238 -16.01 3.65 -16.79
N ASP A 239 -16.21 4.32 -15.65
CA ASP A 239 -16.96 5.57 -15.57
C ASP A 239 -16.28 6.67 -16.40
N LEU A 240 -14.96 6.69 -16.41
CA LEU A 240 -14.16 7.62 -17.22
C LEU A 240 -13.87 7.06 -18.61
N CYS A 241 -13.52 5.78 -18.71
CA CYS A 241 -13.08 5.11 -19.94
C CYS A 241 -13.92 3.84 -20.20
N PRO A 242 -15.15 3.95 -20.81
CA PRO A 242 -16.09 2.86 -20.87
C PRO A 242 -15.62 1.56 -21.54
N LEU A 243 -14.64 1.64 -22.44
CA LEU A 243 -14.06 0.48 -23.14
C LEU A 243 -12.74 0.01 -22.52
N ARG A 244 -12.37 0.52 -21.34
CA ARG A 244 -11.14 0.18 -20.67
C ARG A 244 -11.18 -1.24 -20.13
N LEU A 245 -10.20 -2.06 -20.57
CA LEU A 245 -9.94 -3.36 -19.98
C LEU A 245 -8.66 -3.25 -19.14
N VAL A 246 -8.81 -3.29 -17.82
CA VAL A 246 -7.70 -3.32 -16.88
C VAL A 246 -7.97 -4.41 -15.85
N GLN A 247 -7.03 -5.34 -15.71
CA GLN A 247 -7.09 -6.42 -14.75
C GLN A 247 -6.58 -5.94 -13.37
N HIS A 248 -6.93 -6.68 -12.33
CA HIS A 248 -6.61 -6.40 -10.94
C HIS A 248 -5.17 -5.91 -10.71
N VAL A 249 -4.21 -6.71 -11.17
CA VAL A 249 -2.77 -6.47 -10.95
C VAL A 249 -2.23 -5.23 -11.68
N PHE A 250 -2.98 -4.69 -12.64
CA PHE A 250 -2.59 -3.50 -13.40
C PHE A 250 -3.23 -2.21 -12.88
N MET A 251 -4.11 -2.27 -11.90
CA MET A 251 -4.70 -1.07 -11.29
C MET A 251 -3.66 -0.07 -10.75
N PRO A 252 -2.52 -0.50 -10.15
CA PRO A 252 -1.47 0.41 -9.70
C PRO A 252 -0.70 1.14 -10.81
N ILE A 253 -0.90 0.79 -12.07
CA ILE A 253 -0.25 1.48 -13.20
C ILE A 253 -1.24 2.14 -14.14
N ASP A 254 -2.53 1.83 -13.99
CA ASP A 254 -3.58 2.28 -14.90
C ASP A 254 -3.76 3.80 -14.90
N ALA A 255 -3.84 4.38 -16.10
CA ALA A 255 -3.94 5.83 -16.25
C ALA A 255 -5.28 6.40 -15.75
N ALA A 256 -6.39 5.66 -15.87
CA ALA A 256 -7.70 6.12 -15.39
C ALA A 256 -7.80 5.98 -13.87
N ALA A 257 -7.29 4.88 -13.30
CA ALA A 257 -7.19 4.73 -11.86
C ALA A 257 -6.33 5.83 -11.22
N PHE A 258 -5.18 6.15 -11.83
CA PHE A 258 -4.33 7.25 -11.36
C PHE A 258 -4.99 8.61 -11.48
N ALA A 259 -5.75 8.88 -12.56
CA ALA A 259 -6.47 10.14 -12.71
C ALA A 259 -7.48 10.38 -11.58
N PHE A 260 -8.27 9.36 -11.22
CA PHE A 260 -9.16 9.43 -10.07
C PHE A 260 -8.41 9.56 -8.75
N ALA A 261 -7.32 8.80 -8.56
CA ALA A 261 -6.52 8.86 -7.35
C ALA A 261 -5.89 10.24 -7.15
N LEU A 262 -5.35 10.84 -8.21
CA LEU A 262 -4.77 12.19 -8.16
C LEU A 262 -5.84 13.25 -7.88
N ASP A 263 -7.01 13.13 -8.54
CA ASP A 263 -8.14 14.02 -8.28
C ASP A 263 -8.60 13.95 -6.82
N ALA A 264 -8.69 12.73 -6.26
CA ALA A 264 -9.02 12.55 -4.83
C ALA A 264 -7.98 13.20 -3.91
N LEU A 265 -6.68 13.00 -4.17
CA LEU A 265 -5.61 13.63 -3.39
C LEU A 265 -5.68 15.16 -3.40
N GLN A 266 -6.05 15.73 -4.54
CA GLN A 266 -6.16 17.20 -4.73
C GLN A 266 -7.45 17.78 -4.20
N HIS A 267 -8.46 16.96 -3.88
CA HIS A 267 -9.80 17.38 -3.49
C HIS A 267 -10.28 16.68 -2.19
N SER A 268 -9.43 16.71 -1.17
CA SER A 268 -9.78 16.23 0.18
C SER A 268 -10.32 14.80 0.22
N GLY A 269 -9.79 13.92 -0.60
CA GLY A 269 -10.10 12.49 -0.62
C GLY A 269 -11.31 12.07 -1.45
N ALA A 270 -12.02 13.01 -2.09
CA ALA A 270 -13.21 12.71 -2.90
C ALA A 270 -12.94 12.89 -4.41
N ALA A 271 -12.80 11.79 -5.15
CA ALA A 271 -12.71 11.84 -6.61
C ALA A 271 -14.03 12.28 -7.26
N SER A 272 -13.94 12.91 -8.43
CA SER A 272 -15.12 13.30 -9.20
C SER A 272 -14.93 13.05 -10.67
N LEU A 273 -15.87 12.29 -11.26
CA LEU A 273 -15.91 12.05 -12.70
C LEU A 273 -15.94 13.36 -13.49
N SER A 274 -16.73 14.34 -13.06
CA SER A 274 -16.85 15.62 -13.77
C SER A 274 -15.55 16.40 -13.85
N ARG A 275 -14.66 16.29 -12.84
CA ARG A 275 -13.34 16.94 -12.87
C ARG A 275 -12.35 16.21 -13.76
N VAL A 276 -12.34 14.88 -13.71
CA VAL A 276 -11.40 14.08 -14.54
C VAL A 276 -11.87 13.93 -15.99
N GLN A 277 -13.14 14.10 -16.28
CA GLN A 277 -13.74 13.92 -17.62
C GLN A 277 -13.08 14.79 -18.68
N SER A 278 -12.58 15.97 -18.35
CA SER A 278 -11.83 16.83 -19.28
C SER A 278 -10.55 16.19 -19.80
N GLN A 279 -10.03 15.17 -19.09
CA GLN A 279 -8.79 14.46 -19.42
C GLN A 279 -9.03 13.15 -20.20
N ILE A 280 -10.28 12.83 -20.57
CA ILE A 280 -10.66 11.53 -21.17
C ILE A 280 -9.76 11.12 -22.33
N PHE A 281 -9.46 12.02 -23.28
CA PHE A 281 -8.61 11.71 -24.44
C PHE A 281 -7.14 11.47 -24.06
N SER A 282 -6.63 12.17 -23.06
CA SER A 282 -5.25 12.00 -22.62
C SER A 282 -5.06 10.78 -21.70
N VAL A 283 -6.12 10.31 -21.07
CA VAL A 283 -6.11 9.22 -20.10
C VAL A 283 -6.50 7.89 -20.76
N CYS A 284 -7.65 7.85 -21.47
CA CYS A 284 -8.20 6.59 -21.96
C CYS A 284 -7.38 5.94 -23.10
N PHE A 285 -6.55 6.71 -23.79
CA PHE A 285 -5.64 6.20 -24.83
C PHE A 285 -4.25 5.83 -24.28
N ARG A 286 -4.03 5.89 -22.96
CA ARG A 286 -2.78 5.47 -22.32
C ARG A 286 -3.03 4.25 -21.43
N ILE A 287 -2.07 3.33 -21.40
CA ILE A 287 -2.08 2.23 -20.44
C ILE A 287 -1.62 2.78 -19.09
N ALA A 288 -0.40 3.29 -19.01
CA ALA A 288 0.16 3.88 -17.80
C ALA A 288 -0.05 5.40 -17.74
N ALA A 289 -0.16 5.93 -16.52
CA ALA A 289 -0.26 7.36 -16.31
C ALA A 289 1.04 8.09 -16.70
N LYS A 290 0.90 9.38 -16.97
CA LYS A 290 2.07 10.22 -17.26
C LYS A 290 3.05 10.21 -16.09
N ASN A 291 4.33 10.20 -16.39
CA ASN A 291 5.45 10.15 -15.45
C ASN A 291 5.65 8.80 -14.72
N MET A 292 4.85 7.79 -14.97
CA MET A 292 5.20 6.42 -14.59
C MET A 292 6.34 5.91 -15.48
N GLN A 293 7.30 5.22 -14.85
CA GLN A 293 8.50 4.70 -15.54
C GLN A 293 8.32 3.22 -15.91
N ILE A 294 7.17 2.89 -16.49
CA ILE A 294 6.75 1.51 -16.70
C ILE A 294 6.97 1.08 -18.15
N ASN A 295 7.66 -0.03 -18.32
CA ASN A 295 7.61 -0.82 -19.54
C ASN A 295 6.52 -1.88 -19.39
N VAL A 296 5.42 -1.74 -20.14
CA VAL A 296 4.23 -2.62 -20.01
C VAL A 296 4.58 -4.10 -20.25
N ALA A 297 5.46 -4.40 -21.19
CA ALA A 297 5.83 -5.79 -21.49
C ALA A 297 6.59 -6.45 -20.33
N THR A 298 7.53 -5.73 -19.71
CA THR A 298 8.26 -6.22 -18.53
C THR A 298 7.37 -6.26 -17.31
N GLN A 299 6.40 -5.34 -17.17
CA GLN A 299 5.47 -5.34 -16.05
C GLN A 299 4.54 -6.56 -16.06
N ILE A 300 4.06 -6.98 -17.23
CA ILE A 300 3.24 -8.20 -17.32
C ILE A 300 4.04 -9.42 -16.85
N GLN A 301 5.28 -9.56 -17.29
CA GLN A 301 6.14 -10.66 -16.88
C GLN A 301 6.44 -10.59 -15.38
N SER A 302 6.85 -9.43 -14.86
CA SER A 302 7.16 -9.29 -13.43
C SER A 302 5.96 -9.54 -12.53
N SER A 303 4.76 -9.11 -12.91
CA SER A 303 3.55 -9.36 -12.11
C SER A 303 3.21 -10.84 -11.97
N LEU A 304 3.51 -11.66 -12.99
CA LEU A 304 3.36 -13.12 -12.91
C LEU A 304 4.44 -13.75 -12.02
N ASP A 305 5.69 -13.33 -12.20
CA ASP A 305 6.82 -13.81 -11.39
C ASP A 305 6.62 -13.44 -9.91
N ASP A 306 6.19 -12.21 -9.64
CA ASP A 306 5.89 -11.71 -8.29
C ASP A 306 4.78 -12.50 -7.59
N ALA A 307 3.72 -12.85 -8.34
CA ALA A 307 2.64 -13.69 -7.82
C ALA A 307 3.17 -15.08 -7.42
N ILE A 308 3.95 -15.72 -8.30
CA ILE A 308 4.56 -17.03 -8.05
C ILE A 308 5.49 -16.95 -6.82
N ASP A 309 6.35 -15.94 -6.76
CA ASP A 309 7.27 -15.74 -5.64
C ASP A 309 6.53 -15.54 -4.32
N GLY A 310 5.42 -14.80 -4.32
CA GLY A 310 4.58 -14.62 -3.14
C GLY A 310 4.05 -15.94 -2.60
N PHE A 311 3.57 -16.83 -3.46
CA PHE A 311 3.06 -18.14 -3.07
C PHE A 311 4.17 -19.12 -2.64
N ILE A 312 5.39 -18.97 -3.17
CA ILE A 312 6.54 -19.84 -2.83
C ILE A 312 7.31 -19.29 -1.62
N LEU A 313 7.64 -17.99 -1.63
CA LEU A 313 8.53 -17.33 -0.68
C LEU A 313 7.81 -16.54 0.43
N GLY A 314 6.47 -16.50 0.39
CA GLY A 314 5.65 -15.77 1.35
C GLY A 314 5.72 -16.33 2.77
N SER A 315 4.82 -15.85 3.62
CA SER A 315 4.72 -16.32 5.02
C SER A 315 4.44 -17.83 5.10
N PRO A 316 4.80 -18.47 6.21
CA PRO A 316 4.46 -19.86 6.44
C PRO A 316 2.96 -20.14 6.26
N ARG A 317 2.65 -21.31 5.75
CA ARG A 317 1.26 -21.75 5.60
C ARG A 317 0.69 -22.23 6.91
N VAL A 318 -0.60 -22.02 7.11
CA VAL A 318 -1.39 -22.43 8.29
C VAL A 318 -2.59 -23.24 7.84
N SER A 319 -3.10 -24.11 8.73
CA SER A 319 -4.23 -24.99 8.43
C SER A 319 -5.60 -24.36 8.62
N GLN A 320 -5.64 -23.15 9.16
CA GLN A 320 -6.86 -22.40 9.40
C GLN A 320 -6.58 -20.90 9.52
N GLU A 321 -7.63 -20.09 9.46
CA GLU A 321 -7.56 -18.67 9.71
C GLU A 321 -6.96 -18.39 11.09
N PRO A 322 -6.01 -17.44 11.22
CA PRO A 322 -5.54 -16.98 12.53
C PRO A 322 -6.69 -16.48 13.41
N ALA A 323 -6.61 -16.77 14.69
CA ALA A 323 -7.58 -16.26 15.65
C ALA A 323 -7.56 -14.73 15.69
N LEU A 324 -8.71 -14.12 15.91
CA LEU A 324 -8.79 -12.67 16.13
C LEU A 324 -7.99 -12.28 17.37
N MET A 325 -7.34 -11.13 17.30
CA MET A 325 -6.70 -10.51 18.45
C MET A 325 -7.74 -10.00 19.45
N ALA A 326 -7.40 -9.92 20.72
CA ALA A 326 -8.33 -9.60 21.80
C ALA A 326 -8.99 -8.20 21.68
N TYR A 327 -8.52 -7.36 20.79
CA TYR A 327 -9.08 -6.03 20.56
C TYR A 327 -10.12 -5.98 19.41
N ALA A 328 -10.19 -7.04 18.60
CA ALA A 328 -11.05 -7.15 17.42
C ALA A 328 -12.32 -7.96 17.65
#